data_e9955d451d59859d49594b9e0a89912d
#
_entry.id   e9955d451d59859d49594b9e0a89912d
#
_cell.length_a   1.000
_cell.length_b   1.000
_cell.length_c   1.000
_cell.angle_alpha   90.00
_cell.angle_beta   90.00
_cell.angle_gamma   90.00
#
_symmetry.space_group_name_H-M   'P 1'
#
loop_
_entity.id
_entity.type
_entity.pdbx_description
1 polymer ?
#
loop_
_entity_poly.entity_id
_entity_poly.type
_entity_poly.pdbx_seq_one_letter_code
_entity_poly.pdbx_strand_id
1 'polypeptide(L)'
;MTVCIIGGGAAGMMAALTASECGHSVLLLERQSRVGRKLLATGNGRCNLTNRHAAPAHYHGEEDGFCAYALSAFDVDATLQWFGEKGLVTVTEDSGRVYPYSNMAGSVLDVLRYALEREAIDLRTGCTVSRIRRRGDGFTVETDLGSFAADKVILSAGGAAGSKVGGVMDGYQLAKQLGHHRTALYPSLVQLKTDPTYPRALKGVKAEAGITVRRGAEVVTEGRGEILFTEYGVSGPAIFDISRAVSAGGDGLTVELDFLPDWDDETTANWLAQQRAIAAGREAGTLLTGTLHSRLGQMVCKAAGFTTQRADSLTDGDLKRIAKQLRAFTLPILGVCGFDQAQVTAGGLRTDEFDPQTMQSKLVPNLYACGEVLDIDGDCGGYNLQWAWSSGHLAGLLME
;
A
#
# COMPACT_ATOMS: atom_id res chain seq x y z
N MET A 1 31.74 -8.07 12.96
CA MET A 1 31.14 -6.89 13.62
C MET A 1 29.80 -7.30 14.20
N THR A 2 29.34 -6.60 15.25
CA THR A 2 28.00 -6.77 15.81
C THR A 2 27.04 -5.79 15.18
N VAL A 3 25.98 -6.27 14.58
CA VAL A 3 24.94 -5.47 13.90
C VAL A 3 23.65 -5.59 14.68
N CYS A 4 23.10 -4.45 15.12
CA CYS A 4 21.79 -4.39 15.76
C CYS A 4 20.76 -3.89 14.77
N ILE A 5 19.71 -4.71 14.54
CA ILE A 5 18.61 -4.40 13.62
C ILE A 5 17.36 -4.14 14.44
N ILE A 6 16.71 -3.00 14.23
CA ILE A 6 15.55 -2.54 14.99
C ILE A 6 14.29 -2.65 14.15
N GLY A 7 13.47 -3.66 14.44
CA GLY A 7 12.24 -4.01 13.75
C GLY A 7 12.33 -5.32 12.98
N GLY A 8 11.57 -6.32 13.40
CA GLY A 8 11.47 -7.67 12.81
C GLY A 8 10.38 -7.76 11.73
N GLY A 9 10.19 -6.71 10.93
CA GLY A 9 9.35 -6.70 9.74
C GLY A 9 10.03 -7.34 8.53
N ALA A 10 9.42 -7.22 7.35
CA ALA A 10 9.94 -7.76 6.10
C ALA A 10 11.37 -7.26 5.82
N ALA A 11 11.59 -5.94 5.83
CA ALA A 11 12.89 -5.35 5.57
C ALA A 11 13.93 -5.75 6.62
N GLY A 12 13.55 -5.75 7.92
CA GLY A 12 14.48 -6.09 8.99
C GLY A 12 14.89 -7.57 8.99
N MET A 13 13.99 -8.49 8.67
CA MET A 13 14.33 -9.90 8.52
C MET A 13 15.26 -10.13 7.33
N MET A 14 15.02 -9.47 6.20
CA MET A 14 15.91 -9.53 5.03
C MET A 14 17.29 -8.95 5.37
N ALA A 15 17.36 -7.78 6.01
CA ALA A 15 18.62 -7.17 6.44
C ALA A 15 19.40 -8.07 7.41
N ALA A 16 18.69 -8.73 8.35
CA ALA A 16 19.30 -9.64 9.31
C ALA A 16 19.94 -10.87 8.63
N LEU A 17 19.22 -11.47 7.70
CA LEU A 17 19.71 -12.62 6.95
C LEU A 17 20.90 -12.25 6.06
N THR A 18 20.81 -11.13 5.34
CA THR A 18 21.93 -10.65 4.50
C THR A 18 23.16 -10.33 5.35
N ALA A 19 23.01 -9.63 6.48
CA ALA A 19 24.15 -9.32 7.35
C ALA A 19 24.79 -10.59 7.93
N SER A 20 24.00 -11.60 8.28
CA SER A 20 24.51 -12.89 8.74
C SER A 20 25.25 -13.64 7.63
N GLU A 21 24.68 -13.68 6.41
CA GLU A 21 25.31 -14.27 5.22
C GLU A 21 26.65 -13.58 4.89
N CYS A 22 26.81 -12.29 5.22
CA CYS A 22 28.07 -11.54 5.14
C CYS A 22 29.05 -11.81 6.31
N GLY A 23 28.72 -12.72 7.23
CA GLY A 23 29.60 -13.12 8.35
C GLY A 23 29.56 -12.20 9.57
N HIS A 24 28.49 -11.43 9.75
CA HIS A 24 28.33 -10.56 10.91
C HIS A 24 27.53 -11.24 12.03
N SER A 25 27.81 -10.88 13.29
CA SER A 25 26.96 -11.22 14.45
C SER A 25 25.73 -10.32 14.44
N VAL A 26 24.53 -10.90 14.35
CA VAL A 26 23.29 -10.14 14.21
C VAL A 26 22.42 -10.25 15.44
N LEU A 27 22.00 -9.10 16.00
CA LEU A 27 20.97 -8.95 17.01
C LEU A 27 19.73 -8.30 16.35
N LEU A 28 18.63 -9.04 16.27
CA LEU A 28 17.35 -8.54 15.73
C LEU A 28 16.37 -8.26 16.87
N LEU A 29 16.01 -7.00 17.04
CA LEU A 29 15.08 -6.53 18.08
C LEU A 29 13.69 -6.28 17.50
N GLU A 30 12.68 -6.95 18.05
CA GLU A 30 11.28 -6.79 17.65
C GLU A 30 10.41 -6.47 18.87
N ARG A 31 9.64 -5.40 18.79
CA ARG A 31 8.74 -4.94 19.85
C ARG A 31 7.56 -5.89 20.09
N GLN A 32 7.04 -6.47 19.03
CA GLN A 32 5.94 -7.42 19.13
C GLN A 32 6.41 -8.77 19.69
N SER A 33 5.47 -9.60 20.16
CA SER A 33 5.77 -10.95 20.65
C SER A 33 6.25 -11.93 19.58
N ARG A 34 6.22 -11.52 18.30
CA ARG A 34 6.73 -12.29 17.15
C ARG A 34 7.01 -11.37 15.96
N VAL A 35 7.95 -11.75 15.11
CA VAL A 35 8.31 -11.06 13.88
C VAL A 35 7.21 -11.16 12.82
N GLY A 36 7.21 -10.27 11.83
CA GLY A 36 6.44 -10.38 10.61
C GLY A 36 4.93 -10.20 10.74
N ARG A 37 4.40 -9.59 11.80
CA ARG A 37 2.94 -9.45 12.00
C ARG A 37 2.26 -8.71 10.86
N LYS A 38 2.84 -7.63 10.35
CA LYS A 38 2.28 -6.88 9.22
C LYS A 38 2.33 -7.69 7.92
N LEU A 39 3.38 -8.51 7.71
CA LEU A 39 3.50 -9.40 6.57
C LEU A 39 2.31 -10.36 6.45
N LEU A 40 1.83 -10.93 7.58
CA LEU A 40 0.67 -11.82 7.61
C LEU A 40 -0.63 -11.17 7.13
N ALA A 41 -0.75 -9.84 7.22
CA ALA A 41 -1.94 -9.11 6.79
C ALA A 41 -1.88 -8.69 5.30
N THR A 42 -0.72 -8.80 4.66
CA THR A 42 -0.54 -8.37 3.27
C THR A 42 -1.30 -9.27 2.29
N GLY A 43 -1.78 -8.67 1.19
CA GLY A 43 -2.51 -9.41 0.15
C GLY A 43 -3.76 -10.14 0.68
N ASN A 44 -4.47 -9.59 1.68
CA ASN A 44 -5.59 -10.23 2.36
C ASN A 44 -5.22 -11.61 2.98
N GLY A 45 -4.04 -11.72 3.56
CA GLY A 45 -3.53 -12.95 4.17
C GLY A 45 -2.83 -13.91 3.19
N ARG A 46 -2.72 -13.53 1.90
CA ARG A 46 -2.03 -14.31 0.86
C ARG A 46 -0.55 -13.95 0.72
N CYS A 47 -0.12 -12.77 1.14
CA CYS A 47 1.18 -12.14 0.90
C CYS A 47 1.47 -11.93 -0.59
N ASN A 48 1.15 -10.74 -1.10
CA ASN A 48 1.62 -10.31 -2.42
C ASN A 48 3.12 -10.01 -2.33
N LEU A 49 3.95 -11.04 -2.55
CA LEU A 49 5.39 -11.08 -2.26
C LEU A 49 6.17 -10.01 -3.03
N THR A 50 5.82 -9.82 -4.30
CA THR A 50 6.42 -8.85 -5.22
C THR A 50 5.51 -8.64 -6.44
N ASN A 51 5.94 -7.81 -7.37
CA ASN A 51 5.29 -7.61 -8.67
C ASN A 51 6.32 -7.67 -9.79
N ARG A 52 6.04 -8.41 -10.87
CA ARG A 52 6.90 -8.52 -12.05
C ARG A 52 7.16 -7.16 -12.74
N HIS A 53 6.27 -6.19 -12.51
CA HIS A 53 6.38 -4.84 -13.06
C HIS A 53 7.06 -3.85 -12.10
N ALA A 54 7.69 -4.32 -11.01
CA ALA A 54 8.35 -3.43 -10.07
C ALA A 54 9.47 -2.63 -10.77
N ALA A 55 9.25 -1.34 -10.85
CA ALA A 55 10.14 -0.36 -11.47
C ALA A 55 10.02 0.97 -10.71
N PRO A 56 11.02 1.87 -10.75
CA PRO A 56 11.00 3.12 -10.00
C PRO A 56 9.74 3.97 -10.18
N ALA A 57 9.08 3.90 -11.35
CA ALA A 57 7.85 4.62 -11.63
C ALA A 57 6.65 4.25 -10.74
N HIS A 58 6.71 3.12 -10.05
CA HIS A 58 5.68 2.65 -9.11
C HIS A 58 5.96 3.04 -7.65
N TYR A 59 6.99 3.84 -7.40
CA TYR A 59 7.39 4.25 -6.06
C TYR A 59 7.37 5.77 -5.94
N HIS A 60 6.97 6.24 -4.78
CA HIS A 60 6.73 7.64 -4.47
C HIS A 60 7.53 8.06 -3.23
N GLY A 61 7.96 9.30 -3.18
CA GLY A 61 8.68 9.97 -2.10
C GLY A 61 8.91 11.43 -2.47
N GLU A 62 9.52 12.22 -1.59
CA GLU A 62 9.93 13.60 -1.94
C GLU A 62 11.12 13.61 -2.91
N GLU A 63 12.00 12.62 -2.84
CA GLU A 63 13.18 12.50 -3.71
C GLU A 63 12.96 11.44 -4.78
N ASP A 64 12.83 11.88 -6.02
CA ASP A 64 12.64 10.98 -7.17
C ASP A 64 13.85 10.06 -7.37
N GLY A 65 13.58 8.79 -7.62
CA GLY A 65 14.59 7.82 -8.02
C GLY A 65 15.47 7.26 -6.91
N PHE A 66 15.29 7.65 -5.64
CA PHE A 66 16.07 7.08 -4.52
C PHE A 66 16.02 5.55 -4.48
N CYS A 67 14.87 4.95 -4.78
CA CYS A 67 14.69 3.50 -4.77
C CYS A 67 15.38 2.76 -5.92
N ALA A 68 15.79 3.46 -6.99
CA ALA A 68 16.20 2.84 -8.25
C ALA A 68 17.40 1.90 -8.10
N TYR A 69 18.43 2.31 -7.34
CA TYR A 69 19.60 1.47 -7.13
C TYR A 69 19.26 0.19 -6.37
N ALA A 70 18.54 0.29 -5.26
CA ALA A 70 18.16 -0.87 -4.46
C ALA A 70 17.29 -1.86 -5.25
N LEU A 71 16.33 -1.37 -6.04
CA LEU A 71 15.47 -2.18 -6.90
C LEU A 71 16.28 -2.86 -8.04
N SER A 72 17.36 -2.26 -8.49
CA SER A 72 18.26 -2.86 -9.49
C SER A 72 19.26 -3.85 -8.87
N ALA A 73 19.80 -3.54 -7.69
CA ALA A 73 20.78 -4.38 -7.01
C ALA A 73 20.18 -5.69 -6.45
N PHE A 74 18.92 -5.62 -6.01
CA PHE A 74 18.15 -6.79 -5.58
C PHE A 74 16.75 -6.70 -6.18
N ASP A 75 16.65 -7.06 -7.44
CA ASP A 75 15.46 -6.96 -8.27
C ASP A 75 14.44 -8.08 -7.99
N VAL A 76 13.37 -8.14 -8.79
CA VAL A 76 12.34 -9.15 -8.65
C VAL A 76 12.85 -10.56 -8.86
N ASP A 77 13.74 -10.76 -9.85
CA ASP A 77 14.28 -12.09 -10.16
C ASP A 77 15.22 -12.56 -9.05
N ALA A 78 16.09 -11.68 -8.56
CA ALA A 78 16.96 -11.95 -7.40
C ALA A 78 16.11 -12.25 -6.14
N THR A 79 15.04 -11.50 -5.91
CA THR A 79 14.09 -11.75 -4.81
C THR A 79 13.47 -13.14 -4.91
N LEU A 80 12.94 -13.50 -6.07
CA LEU A 80 12.30 -14.81 -6.27
C LEU A 80 13.28 -15.96 -6.18
N GLN A 81 14.51 -15.78 -6.70
CA GLN A 81 15.59 -16.75 -6.56
C GLN A 81 15.93 -16.94 -5.07
N TRP A 82 16.16 -15.85 -4.33
CA TRP A 82 16.50 -15.90 -2.91
C TRP A 82 15.47 -16.63 -2.06
N PHE A 83 14.18 -16.34 -2.29
CA PHE A 83 13.09 -17.06 -1.61
C PHE A 83 13.00 -18.54 -2.06
N GLY A 84 13.24 -18.81 -3.37
CA GLY A 84 13.26 -20.16 -3.93
C GLY A 84 14.36 -21.03 -3.31
N GLU A 85 15.57 -20.50 -3.11
CA GLU A 85 16.69 -21.16 -2.44
C GLU A 85 16.38 -21.49 -0.97
N LYS A 86 15.47 -20.75 -0.35
CA LYS A 86 14.97 -21.01 1.00
C LYS A 86 13.70 -21.88 1.03
N GLY A 87 13.28 -22.42 -0.14
CA GLY A 87 12.19 -23.39 -0.27
C GLY A 87 10.81 -22.80 -0.53
N LEU A 88 10.68 -21.50 -0.83
CA LEU A 88 9.40 -20.90 -1.20
C LEU A 88 9.09 -21.09 -2.68
N VAL A 89 8.00 -21.78 -3.01
CA VAL A 89 7.46 -21.84 -4.36
C VAL A 89 6.46 -20.72 -4.56
N THR A 90 6.53 -20.03 -5.70
CA THR A 90 5.69 -18.86 -6.00
C THR A 90 4.89 -19.07 -7.29
N VAL A 91 3.82 -18.29 -7.45
CA VAL A 91 2.98 -18.20 -8.65
C VAL A 91 2.80 -16.73 -9.03
N THR A 92 2.87 -16.43 -10.32
CA THR A 92 2.62 -15.08 -10.87
C THR A 92 1.23 -15.07 -11.49
N GLU A 93 0.41 -14.10 -11.12
CA GLU A 93 -0.88 -13.81 -11.76
C GLU A 93 -0.66 -12.94 -13.02
N ASP A 94 -1.65 -12.90 -13.93
CA ASP A 94 -1.59 -12.12 -15.18
C ASP A 94 -1.35 -10.61 -14.93
N SER A 95 -1.75 -10.13 -13.76
CA SER A 95 -1.50 -8.75 -13.29
C SER A 95 -0.04 -8.46 -12.90
N GLY A 96 0.85 -9.44 -13.00
CA GLY A 96 2.24 -9.36 -12.53
C GLY A 96 2.42 -9.58 -11.03
N ARG A 97 1.34 -9.68 -10.25
CA ARG A 97 1.40 -9.95 -8.81
C ARG A 97 1.92 -11.35 -8.52
N VAL A 98 2.83 -11.47 -7.58
CA VAL A 98 3.44 -12.76 -7.20
C VAL A 98 3.02 -13.15 -5.79
N TYR A 99 2.55 -14.38 -5.66
CA TYR A 99 2.11 -14.96 -4.38
C TYR A 99 2.85 -16.26 -4.07
N PRO A 100 2.95 -16.68 -2.79
CA PRO A 100 3.36 -18.04 -2.49
C PRO A 100 2.35 -19.03 -3.10
N TYR A 101 2.85 -20.15 -3.62
CA TYR A 101 2.01 -21.18 -4.23
C TYR A 101 0.95 -21.75 -3.27
N SER A 102 1.28 -21.77 -1.98
CA SER A 102 0.33 -22.12 -0.90
C SER A 102 -0.83 -21.12 -0.74
N ASN A 103 -0.72 -19.95 -1.36
CA ASN A 103 -1.68 -18.84 -1.23
C ASN A 103 -1.87 -18.34 0.22
N MET A 104 -0.84 -18.48 1.07
CA MET A 104 -0.86 -18.15 2.49
C MET A 104 0.36 -17.31 2.89
N ALA A 105 0.14 -16.14 3.49
CA ALA A 105 1.21 -15.28 4.01
C ALA A 105 2.05 -15.98 5.10
N GLY A 106 1.45 -16.94 5.82
CA GLY A 106 2.14 -17.77 6.80
C GLY A 106 3.33 -18.51 6.22
N SER A 107 3.22 -19.05 5.00
CA SER A 107 4.31 -19.78 4.36
C SER A 107 5.54 -18.90 4.10
N VAL A 108 5.34 -17.65 3.70
CA VAL A 108 6.45 -16.69 3.52
C VAL A 108 7.10 -16.38 4.86
N LEU A 109 6.31 -16.16 5.89
CA LEU A 109 6.84 -15.86 7.22
C LEU A 109 7.58 -17.05 7.83
N ASP A 110 7.10 -18.27 7.66
CA ASP A 110 7.75 -19.46 8.18
C ASP A 110 9.09 -19.73 7.48
N VAL A 111 9.18 -19.52 6.16
CA VAL A 111 10.46 -19.58 5.43
C VAL A 111 11.46 -18.58 5.99
N LEU A 112 11.07 -17.35 6.25
CA LEU A 112 11.93 -16.33 6.86
C LEU A 112 12.36 -16.71 8.28
N ARG A 113 11.43 -17.19 9.11
CA ARG A 113 11.72 -17.60 10.49
C ARG A 113 12.69 -18.77 10.55
N TYR A 114 12.50 -19.80 9.72
CA TYR A 114 13.42 -20.92 9.66
C TYR A 114 14.81 -20.52 9.15
N ALA A 115 14.87 -19.53 8.24
CA ALA A 115 16.15 -18.97 7.83
C ALA A 115 16.85 -18.22 9.00
N LEU A 116 16.12 -17.39 9.77
CA LEU A 116 16.67 -16.72 10.94
C LEU A 116 17.20 -17.71 12.00
N GLU A 117 16.49 -18.80 12.24
CA GLU A 117 16.88 -19.86 13.16
C GLU A 117 18.16 -20.59 12.67
N ARG A 118 18.24 -20.92 11.37
CA ARG A 118 19.38 -21.59 10.76
C ARG A 118 20.65 -20.73 10.82
N GLU A 119 20.53 -19.43 10.61
CA GLU A 119 21.64 -18.48 10.67
C GLU A 119 22.03 -18.10 12.12
N ALA A 120 21.42 -18.70 13.12
CA ALA A 120 21.67 -18.45 14.55
C ALA A 120 21.63 -16.96 14.94
N ILE A 121 20.72 -16.21 14.32
CA ILE A 121 20.52 -14.79 14.62
C ILE A 121 19.95 -14.63 16.03
N ASP A 122 20.53 -13.75 16.86
CA ASP A 122 20.00 -13.43 18.18
C ASP A 122 18.72 -12.59 18.06
N LEU A 123 17.56 -13.28 18.03
CA LEU A 123 16.25 -12.66 17.91
C LEU A 123 15.64 -12.40 19.29
N ARG A 124 15.38 -11.12 19.59
CA ARG A 124 14.68 -10.68 20.81
C ARG A 124 13.33 -10.09 20.46
N THR A 125 12.27 -10.85 20.71
CA THR A 125 10.87 -10.40 20.60
C THR A 125 10.35 -9.85 21.93
N GLY A 126 9.30 -9.02 21.89
CA GLY A 126 8.82 -8.31 23.09
C GLY A 126 9.85 -7.30 23.61
N CYS A 127 10.75 -6.81 22.75
CA CYS A 127 11.85 -5.94 23.10
C CYS A 127 11.65 -4.55 22.46
N THR A 128 11.31 -3.57 23.29
CA THR A 128 11.05 -2.20 22.83
C THR A 128 12.30 -1.34 22.95
N VAL A 129 12.80 -0.84 21.82
CA VAL A 129 13.89 0.12 21.79
C VAL A 129 13.38 1.50 22.14
N SER A 130 13.96 2.13 23.16
CA SER A 130 13.60 3.48 23.60
C SER A 130 14.60 4.55 23.15
N ARG A 131 15.86 4.16 22.95
CA ARG A 131 16.92 5.09 22.58
C ARG A 131 18.08 4.42 21.85
N ILE A 132 18.71 5.19 20.95
CA ILE A 132 19.98 4.84 20.31
C ILE A 132 20.98 5.96 20.64
N ARG A 133 22.14 5.59 21.20
CA ARG A 133 23.21 6.53 21.54
C ARG A 133 24.50 6.16 20.83
N ARG A 134 25.19 7.15 20.29
CA ARG A 134 26.56 6.92 19.83
C ARG A 134 27.51 6.65 20.99
N ARG A 135 28.42 5.69 20.78
CA ARG A 135 29.49 5.31 21.71
C ARG A 135 30.78 5.03 20.93
N GLY A 136 31.65 6.02 20.85
CA GLY A 136 32.79 5.93 19.93
C GLY A 136 32.30 5.80 18.48
N ASP A 137 32.83 4.80 17.77
CA ASP A 137 32.42 4.51 16.40
C ASP A 137 31.16 3.63 16.29
N GLY A 138 30.69 3.07 17.41
CA GLY A 138 29.49 2.24 17.48
C GLY A 138 28.34 2.88 18.26
N PHE A 139 27.46 2.04 18.75
CA PHE A 139 26.19 2.43 19.40
C PHE A 139 25.93 1.66 20.70
N THR A 140 25.16 2.29 21.57
CA THR A 140 24.40 1.64 22.64
C THR A 140 22.94 1.77 22.34
N VAL A 141 22.23 0.65 22.21
CA VAL A 141 20.78 0.54 21.98
C VAL A 141 20.11 0.23 23.33
N GLU A 142 19.32 1.18 23.83
CA GLU A 142 18.60 1.07 25.12
C GLU A 142 17.21 0.49 24.88
N THR A 143 16.83 -0.50 25.64
CA THR A 143 15.54 -1.21 25.55
C THR A 143 14.94 -1.43 26.92
N ASP A 144 13.69 -1.89 26.97
CA ASP A 144 13.01 -2.36 28.19
C ASP A 144 13.60 -3.67 28.76
N LEU A 145 14.40 -4.39 27.97
CA LEU A 145 15.11 -5.60 28.41
C LEU A 145 16.59 -5.38 28.76
N GLY A 146 17.06 -4.11 28.73
CA GLY A 146 18.46 -3.74 28.99
C GLY A 146 19.09 -2.98 27.82
N SER A 147 20.41 -2.89 27.83
CA SER A 147 21.16 -2.17 26.78
C SER A 147 22.08 -3.10 26.03
N PHE A 148 22.14 -2.94 24.73
CA PHE A 148 22.97 -3.71 23.82
C PHE A 148 24.00 -2.81 23.14
N ALA A 149 25.24 -3.30 23.05
CA ALA A 149 26.29 -2.63 22.26
C ALA A 149 26.26 -3.17 20.82
N ALA A 150 26.46 -2.29 19.86
CA ALA A 150 26.55 -2.66 18.44
C ALA A 150 27.58 -1.78 17.70
N ASP A 151 28.28 -2.37 16.74
CA ASP A 151 29.18 -1.63 15.85
C ASP A 151 28.36 -0.83 14.81
N LYS A 152 27.32 -1.46 14.28
CA LYS A 152 26.41 -0.86 13.28
C LYS A 152 24.95 -1.06 13.67
N VAL A 153 24.08 -0.13 13.27
CA VAL A 153 22.64 -0.19 13.53
C VAL A 153 21.87 -0.07 12.20
N ILE A 154 20.88 -0.94 12.01
CA ILE A 154 19.92 -0.83 10.89
C ILE A 154 18.53 -0.52 11.46
N LEU A 155 17.96 0.62 11.08
CA LEU A 155 16.62 1.02 11.45
C LEU A 155 15.60 0.53 10.42
N SER A 156 14.79 -0.44 10.80
CA SER A 156 13.77 -1.10 9.96
C SER A 156 12.41 -1.17 10.65
N ALA A 157 12.09 -0.14 11.46
CA ALA A 157 10.93 -0.14 12.36
C ALA A 157 9.58 0.01 11.64
N GLY A 158 9.58 0.17 10.31
CA GLY A 158 8.36 0.37 9.52
C GLY A 158 7.75 1.76 9.71
N GLY A 159 6.51 1.93 9.22
CA GLY A 159 5.75 3.17 9.28
C GLY A 159 4.58 3.12 10.27
N ALA A 160 3.74 4.17 10.25
CA ALA A 160 2.58 4.34 11.11
C ALA A 160 1.38 3.49 10.70
N ALA A 161 1.32 3.01 9.44
CA ALA A 161 0.18 2.27 8.90
C ALA A 161 0.06 0.87 9.49
N GLY A 162 -1.19 0.45 9.72
CA GLY A 162 -1.50 -0.88 10.27
C GLY A 162 -1.21 -0.96 11.78
N SER A 163 -1.68 -0.01 12.58
CA SER A 163 -1.42 0.05 14.03
C SER A 163 -1.77 -1.25 14.77
N LYS A 164 -2.81 -1.97 14.34
CA LYS A 164 -3.22 -3.28 14.91
C LYS A 164 -2.21 -4.40 14.65
N VAL A 165 -1.36 -4.25 13.64
CA VAL A 165 -0.37 -5.25 13.21
C VAL A 165 1.08 -4.78 13.37
N GLY A 166 1.29 -3.69 14.09
CA GLY A 166 2.63 -3.23 14.47
C GLY A 166 3.07 -1.88 13.93
N GLY A 167 2.22 -1.19 13.14
CA GLY A 167 2.50 0.18 12.70
C GLY A 167 2.62 1.15 13.87
N VAL A 168 3.74 1.89 13.94
CA VAL A 168 4.06 2.80 15.04
C VAL A 168 4.95 3.95 14.57
N MET A 169 5.04 4.98 15.42
CA MET A 169 5.88 6.17 15.18
C MET A 169 7.30 6.04 15.75
N ASP A 170 7.61 4.94 16.43
CA ASP A 170 8.84 4.81 17.24
C ASP A 170 10.10 4.95 16.39
N GLY A 171 10.12 4.37 15.17
CA GLY A 171 11.25 4.47 14.25
C GLY A 171 11.62 5.92 13.92
N TYR A 172 10.63 6.76 13.67
CA TYR A 172 10.83 8.18 13.39
C TYR A 172 11.36 8.94 14.61
N GLN A 173 10.93 8.55 15.83
CA GLN A 173 11.41 9.17 17.06
C GLN A 173 12.86 8.76 17.35
N LEU A 174 13.22 7.50 17.13
CA LEU A 174 14.59 7.02 17.27
C LEU A 174 15.54 7.73 16.29
N ALA A 175 15.15 7.88 15.03
CA ALA A 175 15.93 8.59 14.03
C ALA A 175 16.06 10.09 14.37
N LYS A 176 14.99 10.73 14.86
CA LYS A 176 15.02 12.13 15.31
C LYS A 176 16.03 12.36 16.45
N GLN A 177 16.18 11.41 17.37
CA GLN A 177 17.18 11.50 18.45
C GLN A 177 18.62 11.52 17.91
N LEU A 178 18.83 11.02 16.69
CA LEU A 178 20.11 10.99 15.98
C LEU A 178 20.28 12.14 14.98
N GLY A 179 19.32 13.08 14.93
CA GLY A 179 19.37 14.27 14.08
C GLY A 179 18.69 14.14 12.74
N HIS A 180 18.03 13.01 12.45
CA HIS A 180 17.28 12.80 11.21
C HIS A 180 15.93 13.51 11.21
N HIS A 181 15.49 13.88 10.02
CA HIS A 181 14.20 14.49 9.75
C HIS A 181 13.28 13.53 9.01
N ARG A 182 11.99 13.81 9.04
CA ARG A 182 10.99 13.11 8.26
C ARG A 182 10.10 14.07 7.50
N THR A 183 9.50 13.60 6.44
CA THR A 183 8.46 14.27 5.67
C THR A 183 7.10 14.21 6.39
N ALA A 184 6.09 14.86 5.84
CA ALA A 184 4.72 14.70 6.31
C ALA A 184 4.25 13.25 6.09
N LEU A 185 3.50 12.70 7.05
CA LEU A 185 3.02 11.32 6.96
C LEU A 185 1.54 11.32 6.60
N TYR A 186 1.18 10.49 5.62
CA TYR A 186 -0.19 10.30 5.16
C TYR A 186 -0.54 8.80 5.13
N PRO A 187 -1.78 8.40 5.46
CA PRO A 187 -2.23 7.05 5.18
C PRO A 187 -2.34 6.83 3.66
N SER A 188 -1.72 5.76 3.16
CA SER A 188 -1.74 5.35 1.75
C SER A 188 -2.27 3.92 1.61
N LEU A 189 -2.74 3.55 0.42
CA LEU A 189 -3.44 2.31 0.15
C LEU A 189 -4.60 2.10 1.15
N VAL A 190 -5.50 3.07 1.17
CA VAL A 190 -6.55 3.21 2.17
C VAL A 190 -7.90 3.56 1.52
N GLN A 191 -8.99 3.21 2.19
CA GLN A 191 -10.35 3.52 1.72
C GLN A 191 -10.64 5.03 1.80
N LEU A 192 -11.45 5.52 0.85
CA LEU A 192 -12.00 6.86 0.87
C LEU A 192 -13.32 6.88 1.64
N LYS A 193 -13.48 7.89 2.49
CA LYS A 193 -14.76 8.26 3.07
C LYS A 193 -15.43 9.29 2.16
N THR A 194 -16.67 9.02 1.78
CA THR A 194 -17.46 9.92 0.93
C THR A 194 -18.80 10.19 1.58
N ASP A 195 -19.61 11.08 0.98
CA ASP A 195 -21.01 11.17 1.36
C ASP A 195 -21.65 9.77 1.29
N PRO A 196 -22.25 9.26 2.39
CA PRO A 196 -22.74 7.89 2.47
C PRO A 196 -24.12 7.66 1.83
N THR A 197 -24.71 8.67 1.22
CA THR A 197 -26.10 8.63 0.68
C THR A 197 -26.30 7.46 -0.28
N TYR A 198 -25.36 7.24 -1.21
CA TYR A 198 -25.41 6.13 -2.15
C TYR A 198 -24.55 4.93 -1.71
N PRO A 199 -23.30 5.11 -1.25
CA PRO A 199 -22.43 4.00 -0.87
C PRO A 199 -23.03 3.05 0.16
N ARG A 200 -23.73 3.58 1.18
CA ARG A 200 -24.37 2.73 2.22
C ARG A 200 -25.35 1.70 1.63
N ALA A 201 -26.14 2.11 0.64
CA ALA A 201 -27.08 1.20 -0.05
C ALA A 201 -26.36 0.20 -0.96
N LEU A 202 -25.12 0.51 -1.35
CA LEU A 202 -24.28 -0.29 -2.24
C LEU A 202 -23.24 -1.15 -1.49
N LYS A 203 -23.24 -1.15 -0.16
CA LYS A 203 -22.27 -1.92 0.66
C LYS A 203 -22.08 -3.33 0.12
N GLY A 204 -20.83 -3.69 -0.19
CA GLY A 204 -20.42 -4.99 -0.72
C GLY A 204 -20.57 -5.14 -2.24
N VAL A 205 -21.10 -4.15 -2.94
CA VAL A 205 -21.14 -4.15 -4.42
C VAL A 205 -19.77 -3.78 -4.96
N LYS A 206 -19.31 -4.57 -5.92
CA LYS A 206 -18.10 -4.32 -6.71
C LYS A 206 -18.48 -3.85 -8.11
N ALA A 207 -17.65 -3.03 -8.69
CA ALA A 207 -17.76 -2.58 -10.09
C ALA A 207 -16.37 -2.27 -10.66
N GLU A 208 -16.20 -2.45 -11.97
CA GLU A 208 -15.11 -1.82 -12.71
C GLU A 208 -15.48 -0.37 -12.99
N ALA A 209 -14.54 0.56 -12.81
CA ALA A 209 -14.77 1.97 -13.05
C ALA A 209 -13.49 2.70 -13.50
N GLY A 210 -13.67 3.72 -14.34
CA GLY A 210 -12.75 4.82 -14.42
C GLY A 210 -12.94 5.73 -13.20
N ILE A 211 -11.87 6.27 -12.65
CA ILE A 211 -11.89 7.08 -11.44
C ILE A 211 -11.19 8.39 -11.74
N THR A 212 -11.85 9.50 -11.47
CA THR A 212 -11.24 10.83 -11.53
C THR A 212 -11.48 11.55 -10.20
N VAL A 213 -10.41 11.97 -9.55
CA VAL A 213 -10.50 12.83 -8.35
C VAL A 213 -10.30 14.27 -8.77
N ARG A 214 -11.22 15.14 -8.35
CA ARG A 214 -11.20 16.56 -8.70
C ARG A 214 -11.23 17.49 -7.48
N ARG A 215 -10.64 18.66 -7.68
CA ARG A 215 -10.86 19.84 -6.86
C ARG A 215 -11.48 20.93 -7.76
N GLY A 216 -12.80 21.07 -7.72
CA GLY A 216 -13.52 21.92 -8.67
C GLY A 216 -13.29 21.42 -10.12
N ALA A 217 -12.68 22.24 -10.98
CA ALA A 217 -12.36 21.86 -12.36
C ALA A 217 -11.01 21.15 -12.53
N GLU A 218 -10.14 21.21 -11.50
CA GLU A 218 -8.80 20.60 -11.54
C GLU A 218 -8.88 19.09 -11.33
N VAL A 219 -8.18 18.31 -12.18
CA VAL A 219 -7.96 16.88 -11.97
C VAL A 219 -6.75 16.70 -11.07
N VAL A 220 -6.95 16.08 -9.91
CA VAL A 220 -5.90 15.80 -8.92
C VAL A 220 -5.21 14.47 -9.22
N THR A 221 -5.99 13.45 -9.54
CA THR A 221 -5.47 12.11 -9.90
C THR A 221 -6.53 11.33 -10.64
N GLU A 222 -6.10 10.36 -11.40
CA GLU A 222 -6.96 9.44 -12.15
C GLU A 222 -6.54 8.00 -11.89
N GLY A 223 -7.46 7.08 -12.08
CA GLY A 223 -7.22 5.64 -11.94
C GLY A 223 -8.29 4.83 -12.66
N ARG A 224 -8.09 3.52 -12.73
CA ARG A 224 -9.07 2.60 -13.32
C ARG A 224 -8.94 1.21 -12.70
N GLY A 225 -10.06 0.53 -12.49
CA GLY A 225 -10.11 -0.86 -12.07
C GLY A 225 -11.25 -1.16 -11.10
N GLU A 226 -11.14 -2.29 -10.40
CA GLU A 226 -12.17 -2.73 -9.46
C GLU A 226 -12.27 -1.78 -8.26
N ILE A 227 -13.49 -1.31 -8.01
CA ILE A 227 -13.90 -0.60 -6.81
C ILE A 227 -14.86 -1.45 -5.98
N LEU A 228 -14.90 -1.19 -4.67
CA LEU A 228 -15.82 -1.82 -3.71
C LEU A 228 -16.54 -0.73 -2.92
N PHE A 229 -17.86 -0.70 -2.97
CA PHE A 229 -18.65 0.19 -2.13
C PHE A 229 -18.69 -0.32 -0.68
N THR A 230 -18.48 0.59 0.26
CA THR A 230 -18.59 0.35 1.70
C THR A 230 -19.75 1.16 2.28
N GLU A 231 -20.03 1.02 3.57
CA GLU A 231 -21.10 1.82 4.20
C GLU A 231 -20.73 3.30 4.37
N TYR A 232 -19.45 3.65 4.24
CA TYR A 232 -18.93 5.01 4.45
C TYR A 232 -18.24 5.62 3.22
N GLY A 233 -18.19 4.89 2.11
CA GLY A 233 -17.55 5.38 0.89
C GLY A 233 -17.11 4.26 -0.05
N VAL A 234 -15.91 4.38 -0.60
CA VAL A 234 -15.38 3.46 -1.61
C VAL A 234 -14.00 2.92 -1.23
N SER A 235 -13.73 1.70 -1.67
CA SER A 235 -12.52 0.91 -1.44
C SER A 235 -12.17 0.14 -2.71
N GLY A 236 -11.21 -0.74 -2.65
CA GLY A 236 -10.77 -1.59 -3.78
C GLY A 236 -9.41 -1.18 -4.30
N PRO A 237 -8.77 -2.04 -5.12
CA PRO A 237 -7.41 -1.79 -5.59
C PRO A 237 -7.23 -0.44 -6.27
N ALA A 238 -8.14 -0.08 -7.19
CA ALA A 238 -8.07 1.20 -7.91
C ALA A 238 -8.26 2.43 -6.99
N ILE A 239 -9.03 2.29 -5.91
CA ILE A 239 -9.18 3.33 -4.89
C ILE A 239 -7.90 3.43 -4.04
N PHE A 240 -7.24 2.31 -3.76
CA PHE A 240 -5.99 2.32 -3.00
C PHE A 240 -4.90 3.09 -3.75
N ASP A 241 -4.75 2.87 -5.05
CA ASP A 241 -3.73 3.55 -5.85
C ASP A 241 -3.90 5.08 -5.86
N ILE A 242 -5.13 5.59 -5.94
CA ILE A 242 -5.39 7.04 -5.92
C ILE A 242 -5.43 7.65 -4.50
N SER A 243 -5.48 6.82 -3.46
CA SER A 243 -5.70 7.28 -2.09
C SER A 243 -4.56 8.14 -1.55
N ARG A 244 -3.32 7.93 -2.02
CA ARG A 244 -2.14 8.75 -1.67
C ARG A 244 -2.36 10.23 -2.00
N ALA A 245 -2.76 10.50 -3.24
CA ALA A 245 -3.04 11.86 -3.70
C ALA A 245 -4.22 12.50 -2.94
N VAL A 246 -5.24 11.71 -2.62
CA VAL A 246 -6.38 12.18 -1.81
C VAL A 246 -5.96 12.51 -0.38
N SER A 247 -5.15 11.65 0.26
CA SER A 247 -4.63 11.88 1.62
C SER A 247 -3.81 13.15 1.73
N ALA A 248 -2.95 13.42 0.76
CA ALA A 248 -2.13 14.62 0.69
C ALA A 248 -2.92 15.85 0.19
N GLY A 249 -3.99 15.63 -0.55
CA GLY A 249 -4.74 16.69 -1.24
C GLY A 249 -5.59 17.59 -0.34
N GLY A 250 -5.90 17.20 0.89
CA GLY A 250 -6.74 18.00 1.80
C GLY A 250 -8.22 18.03 1.43
N ASP A 251 -8.92 19.12 1.76
CA ASP A 251 -10.38 19.24 1.66
C ASP A 251 -10.88 19.64 0.25
N GLY A 252 -12.19 19.53 0.06
CA GLY A 252 -12.89 20.00 -1.14
C GLY A 252 -12.75 19.09 -2.36
N LEU A 253 -12.37 17.84 -2.17
CA LEU A 253 -12.24 16.86 -3.23
C LEU A 253 -13.57 16.15 -3.51
N THR A 254 -13.73 15.73 -4.77
CA THR A 254 -14.80 14.83 -5.23
C THR A 254 -14.19 13.66 -5.99
N VAL A 255 -14.80 12.50 -5.90
CA VAL A 255 -14.49 11.35 -6.77
C VAL A 255 -15.63 11.17 -7.77
N GLU A 256 -15.30 11.11 -9.04
CA GLU A 256 -16.17 10.77 -10.16
C GLU A 256 -15.87 9.34 -10.59
N LEU A 257 -16.91 8.51 -10.70
CA LEU A 257 -16.83 7.12 -11.13
C LEU A 257 -17.51 6.97 -12.49
N ASP A 258 -16.74 6.58 -13.49
CA ASP A 258 -17.24 6.21 -14.83
C ASP A 258 -17.38 4.68 -14.89
N PHE A 259 -18.63 4.18 -14.96
CA PHE A 259 -18.90 2.74 -15.02
C PHE A 259 -18.85 2.17 -16.44
N LEU A 260 -18.58 2.98 -17.45
CA LEU A 260 -18.41 2.58 -18.86
C LEU A 260 -17.20 3.29 -19.49
N PRO A 261 -15.99 3.15 -18.91
CA PRO A 261 -14.83 3.96 -19.31
C PRO A 261 -14.35 3.70 -20.75
N ASP A 262 -14.76 2.60 -21.38
CA ASP A 262 -14.41 2.25 -22.75
C ASP A 262 -15.44 2.75 -23.78
N TRP A 263 -16.54 3.36 -23.33
CA TRP A 263 -17.60 3.83 -24.22
C TRP A 263 -17.55 5.35 -24.39
N ASP A 264 -17.86 5.81 -25.58
CA ASP A 264 -18.12 7.23 -25.83
C ASP A 264 -19.58 7.62 -25.53
N ASP A 265 -19.86 8.90 -25.62
CA ASP A 265 -21.20 9.44 -25.32
C ASP A 265 -22.25 8.96 -26.32
N GLU A 266 -21.86 8.80 -27.60
CA GLU A 266 -22.78 8.34 -28.65
C GLU A 266 -23.16 6.86 -28.44
N THR A 267 -22.19 6.01 -28.17
CA THR A 267 -22.40 4.58 -27.86
C THR A 267 -23.30 4.43 -26.62
N THR A 268 -23.02 5.21 -25.57
CA THR A 268 -23.80 5.21 -24.33
C THR A 268 -25.25 5.64 -24.59
N ALA A 269 -25.46 6.71 -25.38
CA ALA A 269 -26.79 7.22 -25.68
C ALA A 269 -27.63 6.24 -26.51
N ASN A 270 -27.01 5.65 -27.56
CA ASN A 270 -27.65 4.66 -28.43
C ASN A 270 -28.04 3.42 -27.64
N TRP A 271 -27.16 2.93 -26.78
CA TRP A 271 -27.42 1.78 -25.93
C TRP A 271 -28.58 2.07 -24.94
N LEU A 272 -28.59 3.22 -24.28
CA LEU A 272 -29.70 3.59 -23.36
C LEU A 272 -31.05 3.70 -24.08
N ALA A 273 -31.08 4.19 -25.32
CA ALA A 273 -32.29 4.22 -26.14
C ALA A 273 -32.82 2.80 -26.42
N GLN A 274 -31.93 1.85 -26.72
CA GLN A 274 -32.30 0.43 -26.88
C GLN A 274 -32.81 -0.17 -25.58
N GLN A 275 -32.12 0.12 -24.43
CA GLN A 275 -32.53 -0.39 -23.14
C GLN A 275 -33.91 0.15 -22.71
N ARG A 276 -34.25 1.39 -23.04
CA ARG A 276 -35.59 1.95 -22.83
C ARG A 276 -36.68 1.11 -23.50
N ALA A 277 -36.44 0.67 -24.72
CA ALA A 277 -37.38 -0.18 -25.45
C ALA A 277 -37.48 -1.60 -24.85
N ILE A 278 -36.33 -2.19 -24.47
CA ILE A 278 -36.25 -3.53 -23.87
C ILE A 278 -36.93 -3.56 -22.47
N ALA A 279 -36.76 -2.49 -21.71
CA ALA A 279 -37.31 -2.36 -20.36
C ALA A 279 -38.75 -1.80 -20.34
N ALA A 280 -39.43 -1.72 -21.49
CA ALA A 280 -40.80 -1.23 -21.56
C ALA A 280 -41.73 -1.96 -20.56
N GLY A 281 -42.55 -1.20 -19.85
CA GLY A 281 -43.43 -1.76 -18.82
C GLY A 281 -42.78 -1.99 -17.45
N ARG A 282 -41.45 -1.81 -17.31
CA ARG A 282 -40.72 -1.97 -16.07
C ARG A 282 -40.31 -0.62 -15.49
N GLU A 283 -39.84 -0.60 -14.25
CA GLU A 283 -39.31 0.62 -13.62
C GLU A 283 -37.96 1.04 -14.23
N ALA A 284 -37.68 2.34 -14.27
CA ALA A 284 -36.44 2.92 -14.79
C ALA A 284 -35.18 2.34 -14.15
N GLY A 285 -35.24 1.94 -12.88
CA GLY A 285 -34.14 1.28 -12.18
C GLY A 285 -33.68 -0.06 -12.82
N THR A 286 -34.49 -0.63 -13.73
CA THR A 286 -34.14 -1.86 -14.45
C THR A 286 -33.40 -1.62 -15.79
N LEU A 287 -33.29 -0.38 -16.23
CA LEU A 287 -32.62 0.01 -17.49
C LEU A 287 -31.19 -0.53 -17.61
N LEU A 288 -30.46 -0.53 -16.49
CA LEU A 288 -29.03 -0.91 -16.45
C LEU A 288 -28.82 -2.37 -16.07
N THR A 289 -29.91 -3.18 -16.04
CA THR A 289 -29.85 -4.63 -15.80
C THR A 289 -29.04 -5.31 -16.91
N GLY A 290 -28.11 -6.18 -16.54
CA GLY A 290 -27.22 -6.87 -17.48
C GLY A 290 -25.91 -6.13 -17.79
N THR A 291 -25.80 -4.86 -17.39
CA THR A 291 -24.56 -4.05 -17.55
C THR A 291 -23.92 -3.76 -16.20
N LEU A 292 -24.71 -3.39 -15.20
CA LEU A 292 -24.28 -3.16 -13.84
C LEU A 292 -24.94 -4.12 -12.86
N HIS A 293 -24.29 -4.28 -11.71
CA HIS A 293 -24.97 -4.92 -10.56
C HIS A 293 -26.31 -4.23 -10.30
N SER A 294 -27.40 -4.99 -10.11
CA SER A 294 -28.77 -4.44 -10.05
C SER A 294 -28.93 -3.27 -9.05
N ARG A 295 -28.38 -3.39 -7.85
CA ARG A 295 -28.39 -2.29 -6.86
C ARG A 295 -27.68 -1.04 -7.37
N LEU A 296 -26.54 -1.21 -8.07
CA LEU A 296 -25.77 -0.08 -8.62
C LEU A 296 -26.57 0.61 -9.72
N GLY A 297 -27.15 -0.16 -10.66
CA GLY A 297 -28.02 0.39 -11.71
C GLY A 297 -29.20 1.20 -11.14
N GLN A 298 -29.86 0.68 -10.09
CA GLN A 298 -30.92 1.39 -9.40
C GLN A 298 -30.43 2.71 -8.76
N MET A 299 -29.23 2.72 -8.15
CA MET A 299 -28.68 3.93 -7.55
C MET A 299 -28.26 4.98 -8.58
N VAL A 300 -27.72 4.55 -9.73
CA VAL A 300 -27.42 5.45 -10.87
C VAL A 300 -28.71 6.12 -11.37
N CYS A 301 -29.77 5.34 -11.60
CA CYS A 301 -31.06 5.89 -12.00
C CYS A 301 -31.66 6.82 -10.92
N LYS A 302 -31.55 6.45 -9.66
CA LYS A 302 -32.00 7.29 -8.52
C LYS A 302 -31.22 8.62 -8.47
N ALA A 303 -29.90 8.60 -8.67
CA ALA A 303 -29.06 9.80 -8.72
C ALA A 303 -29.44 10.73 -9.88
N ALA A 304 -29.90 10.15 -10.99
CA ALA A 304 -30.45 10.89 -12.13
C ALA A 304 -31.87 11.45 -11.89
N GLY A 305 -32.50 11.09 -10.76
CA GLY A 305 -33.87 11.54 -10.37
C GLY A 305 -34.98 10.57 -10.76
N PHE A 306 -34.65 9.31 -11.11
CA PHE A 306 -35.63 8.31 -11.53
C PHE A 306 -35.64 7.12 -10.57
N THR A 307 -36.79 6.82 -9.98
CA THR A 307 -36.94 5.68 -9.03
C THR A 307 -38.04 4.74 -9.48
N THR A 308 -39.30 5.24 -9.54
CA THR A 308 -40.51 4.45 -9.81
C THR A 308 -41.13 4.71 -11.17
N GLN A 309 -40.57 5.65 -11.94
CA GLN A 309 -41.01 5.95 -13.29
C GLN A 309 -40.86 4.72 -14.19
N ARG A 310 -41.76 4.56 -15.15
CA ARG A 310 -41.65 3.50 -16.15
C ARG A 310 -40.55 3.83 -17.15
N ALA A 311 -39.79 2.84 -17.51
CA ALA A 311 -38.66 2.98 -18.46
C ALA A 311 -39.15 3.56 -19.82
N ASP A 312 -40.27 3.07 -20.32
CA ASP A 312 -40.88 3.50 -21.59
C ASP A 312 -41.47 4.94 -21.53
N SER A 313 -41.65 5.54 -20.38
CA SER A 313 -42.06 6.93 -20.22
C SER A 313 -40.89 7.93 -20.21
N LEU A 314 -39.63 7.47 -20.16
CA LEU A 314 -38.49 8.37 -20.13
C LEU A 314 -38.24 9.02 -21.48
N THR A 315 -37.98 10.32 -21.46
CA THR A 315 -37.64 11.13 -22.63
C THR A 315 -36.13 10.97 -22.95
N ASP A 316 -35.71 11.40 -24.13
CA ASP A 316 -34.28 11.43 -24.50
C ASP A 316 -33.48 12.37 -23.55
N GLY A 317 -34.09 13.44 -23.05
CA GLY A 317 -33.52 14.29 -22.02
C GLY A 317 -33.28 13.57 -20.70
N ASP A 318 -34.17 12.64 -20.34
CA ASP A 318 -34.06 11.80 -19.15
C ASP A 318 -32.92 10.79 -19.31
N LEU A 319 -32.80 10.16 -20.50
CA LEU A 319 -31.70 9.25 -20.81
C LEU A 319 -30.33 9.97 -20.74
N LYS A 320 -30.25 11.23 -21.20
CA LYS A 320 -29.02 12.03 -21.04
C LYS A 320 -28.64 12.26 -19.58
N ARG A 321 -29.63 12.47 -18.69
CA ARG A 321 -29.36 12.57 -17.24
C ARG A 321 -28.86 11.25 -16.65
N ILE A 322 -29.42 10.13 -17.08
CA ILE A 322 -28.96 8.80 -16.67
C ILE A 322 -27.53 8.54 -17.22
N ALA A 323 -27.26 8.86 -18.50
CA ALA A 323 -25.94 8.74 -19.12
C ALA A 323 -24.88 9.54 -18.32
N LYS A 324 -25.21 10.77 -17.93
CA LYS A 324 -24.31 11.61 -17.12
C LYS A 324 -23.98 10.94 -15.78
N GLN A 325 -24.96 10.38 -15.08
CA GLN A 325 -24.70 9.67 -13.82
C GLN A 325 -23.95 8.35 -14.04
N LEU A 326 -24.14 7.68 -15.16
CA LEU A 326 -23.47 6.45 -15.51
C LEU A 326 -21.97 6.67 -15.80
N ARG A 327 -21.63 7.83 -16.41
CA ARG A 327 -20.28 8.22 -16.82
C ARG A 327 -19.57 9.11 -15.81
N ALA A 328 -20.29 9.75 -14.90
CA ALA A 328 -19.73 10.65 -13.88
C ALA A 328 -20.55 10.59 -12.58
N PHE A 329 -20.53 9.42 -11.95
CA PHE A 329 -21.19 9.24 -10.65
C PHE A 329 -20.35 9.90 -9.57
N THR A 330 -20.73 11.10 -9.17
CA THR A 330 -19.92 11.98 -8.32
C THR A 330 -20.25 11.80 -6.85
N LEU A 331 -19.22 11.59 -6.03
CA LEU A 331 -19.31 11.51 -4.58
C LEU A 331 -18.38 12.54 -3.94
N PRO A 332 -18.89 13.45 -3.05
CA PRO A 332 -18.02 14.29 -2.24
C PRO A 332 -17.12 13.45 -1.33
N ILE A 333 -15.82 13.72 -1.35
CA ILE A 333 -14.83 13.08 -0.47
C ILE A 333 -14.85 13.82 0.87
N LEU A 334 -15.02 13.07 1.96
CA LEU A 334 -15.00 13.55 3.34
C LEU A 334 -13.64 13.26 4.03
N GLY A 335 -12.69 12.68 3.30
CA GLY A 335 -11.38 12.29 3.77
C GLY A 335 -11.06 10.82 3.46
N VAL A 336 -10.04 10.30 4.12
CA VAL A 336 -9.63 8.89 4.04
C VAL A 336 -9.80 8.19 5.38
N CYS A 337 -9.73 6.86 5.41
CA CYS A 337 -9.58 6.13 6.66
C CYS A 337 -8.19 6.40 7.24
N GLY A 338 -8.05 6.28 8.56
CA GLY A 338 -6.79 6.57 9.26
C GLY A 338 -5.72 5.49 9.10
N PHE A 339 -4.57 5.71 9.72
CA PHE A 339 -3.43 4.78 9.72
C PHE A 339 -3.77 3.38 10.25
N ASP A 340 -4.80 3.24 11.08
CA ASP A 340 -5.27 1.94 11.58
C ASP A 340 -5.80 1.02 10.47
N GLN A 341 -6.28 1.59 9.37
CA GLN A 341 -6.81 0.89 8.21
C GLN A 341 -5.94 1.00 6.95
N ALA A 342 -4.97 1.91 6.96
CA ALA A 342 -4.04 2.04 5.85
C ALA A 342 -3.10 0.84 5.78
N GLN A 343 -2.77 0.42 4.56
CA GLN A 343 -1.79 -0.65 4.33
C GLN A 343 -0.36 -0.11 4.41
N VAL A 344 -0.14 1.13 3.99
CA VAL A 344 1.17 1.76 3.85
C VAL A 344 1.13 3.19 4.36
N THR A 345 2.27 3.67 4.83
CA THR A 345 2.53 5.06 5.17
C THR A 345 3.20 5.73 3.98
N ALA A 346 2.57 6.76 3.42
CA ALA A 346 3.25 7.69 2.54
C ALA A 346 3.99 8.72 3.38
N GLY A 347 5.22 9.04 3.01
CA GLY A 347 6.14 9.80 3.84
C GLY A 347 6.99 8.92 4.76
N GLY A 348 8.07 9.47 5.26
CA GLY A 348 9.03 8.75 6.09
C GLY A 348 10.26 9.59 6.42
N LEU A 349 11.35 8.93 6.82
CA LEU A 349 12.65 9.58 6.97
C LEU A 349 13.10 10.12 5.62
N ARG A 350 13.59 11.35 5.61
CA ARG A 350 14.04 12.03 4.39
C ARG A 350 15.15 11.24 3.72
N THR A 351 14.92 10.88 2.47
CA THR A 351 15.84 10.03 1.70
C THR A 351 17.11 10.76 1.30
N ASP A 352 17.09 12.08 1.16
CA ASP A 352 18.29 12.91 0.95
C ASP A 352 19.33 12.82 2.09
N GLU A 353 18.92 12.35 3.28
CA GLU A 353 19.80 12.11 4.42
C GLU A 353 20.44 10.71 4.42
N PHE A 354 20.13 9.87 3.43
CA PHE A 354 20.69 8.53 3.26
C PHE A 354 21.35 8.35 1.89
N ASP A 355 22.32 7.48 1.82
CA ASP A 355 22.96 7.10 0.57
C ASP A 355 22.11 6.04 -0.15
N PRO A 356 21.66 6.27 -1.41
CA PRO A 356 20.81 5.33 -2.12
C PRO A 356 21.49 4.02 -2.51
N GLN A 357 22.83 3.98 -2.50
CA GLN A 357 23.60 2.80 -2.88
C GLN A 357 23.94 1.88 -1.70
N THR A 358 23.97 2.43 -0.49
CA THR A 358 24.35 1.69 0.73
C THR A 358 23.25 1.66 1.79
N MET A 359 22.22 2.50 1.68
CA MET A 359 21.23 2.75 2.73
C MET A 359 21.83 3.36 4.01
N GLN A 360 23.11 3.78 4.00
CA GLN A 360 23.77 4.40 5.14
C GLN A 360 23.33 5.85 5.32
N SER A 361 23.21 6.26 6.57
CA SER A 361 22.99 7.65 6.94
C SER A 361 24.18 8.54 6.55
N LYS A 362 23.91 9.65 5.88
CA LYS A 362 24.91 10.71 5.62
C LYS A 362 25.18 11.56 6.86
N LEU A 363 24.32 11.50 7.88
CA LEU A 363 24.45 12.29 9.12
C LEU A 363 25.15 11.51 10.24
N VAL A 364 24.96 10.20 10.28
CA VAL A 364 25.44 9.34 11.37
C VAL A 364 26.15 8.12 10.78
N PRO A 365 27.48 8.07 10.78
CA PRO A 365 28.23 6.92 10.32
C PRO A 365 27.80 5.61 11.02
N ASN A 366 27.78 4.50 10.31
CA ASN A 366 27.40 3.17 10.81
C ASN A 366 25.91 3.01 11.19
N LEU A 367 25.06 4.02 10.86
CA LEU A 367 23.62 3.92 10.91
C LEU A 367 23.08 3.69 9.51
N TYR A 368 22.18 2.74 9.36
CA TYR A 368 21.48 2.41 8.11
C TYR A 368 19.97 2.46 8.34
N ALA A 369 19.19 2.64 7.28
CA ALA A 369 17.74 2.52 7.33
C ALA A 369 17.20 1.76 6.12
N CYS A 370 16.10 1.00 6.28
CA CYS A 370 15.48 0.26 5.19
C CYS A 370 13.97 0.03 5.38
N GLY A 371 13.28 -0.20 4.29
CA GLY A 371 11.82 -0.44 4.28
C GLY A 371 11.01 0.83 4.48
N GLU A 372 9.79 0.66 4.96
CA GLU A 372 8.74 1.69 5.06
C GLU A 372 9.08 2.84 6.04
N VAL A 373 10.14 2.75 6.82
CA VAL A 373 10.59 3.86 7.67
C VAL A 373 11.18 5.02 6.84
N LEU A 374 11.73 4.73 5.66
CA LEU A 374 12.18 5.71 4.68
C LEU A 374 10.97 6.29 3.92
N ASP A 375 11.11 7.51 3.40
CA ASP A 375 10.10 8.16 2.57
C ASP A 375 10.05 7.53 1.17
N ILE A 376 9.65 6.27 1.13
CA ILE A 376 9.37 5.50 -0.09
C ILE A 376 8.14 4.65 0.14
N ASP A 377 7.07 4.93 -0.59
CA ASP A 377 5.86 4.10 -0.66
C ASP A 377 5.58 3.69 -2.11
N GLY A 378 5.07 2.48 -2.30
CA GLY A 378 4.77 1.91 -3.61
C GLY A 378 3.27 1.76 -3.84
N ASP A 379 2.89 1.62 -5.11
CA ASP A 379 1.53 1.33 -5.55
C ASP A 379 0.96 0.04 -4.92
N CYS A 380 -0.35 -0.19 -5.12
CA CYS A 380 -1.00 -1.42 -4.65
C CYS A 380 -0.63 -2.60 -5.54
N GLY A 381 -0.02 -3.64 -4.98
CA GLY A 381 0.22 -4.83 -5.76
C GLY A 381 1.57 -5.53 -5.60
N GLY A 382 2.21 -5.46 -4.43
CA GLY A 382 3.47 -6.15 -4.14
C GLY A 382 4.70 -5.24 -4.15
N TYR A 383 4.56 -4.01 -4.60
CA TYR A 383 5.66 -3.05 -4.71
C TYR A 383 6.28 -2.71 -3.35
N ASN A 384 5.48 -2.49 -2.32
CA ASN A 384 5.97 -2.17 -0.98
C ASN A 384 6.76 -3.32 -0.33
N LEU A 385 6.41 -4.57 -0.61
CA LEU A 385 7.20 -5.71 -0.18
C LEU A 385 8.50 -5.84 -1.00
N GLN A 386 8.47 -5.58 -2.31
CA GLN A 386 9.70 -5.53 -3.09
C GLN A 386 10.66 -4.47 -2.55
N TRP A 387 10.18 -3.26 -2.23
CA TRP A 387 11.00 -2.24 -1.57
C TRP A 387 11.59 -2.73 -0.25
N ALA A 388 10.78 -3.42 0.56
CA ALA A 388 11.26 -3.98 1.82
C ALA A 388 12.37 -5.01 1.61
N TRP A 389 12.26 -5.87 0.59
CA TRP A 389 13.28 -6.86 0.25
C TRP A 389 14.55 -6.20 -0.29
N SER A 390 14.41 -5.33 -1.30
CA SER A 390 15.54 -4.66 -1.96
C SER A 390 16.33 -3.77 -1.00
N SER A 391 15.65 -2.88 -0.28
CA SER A 391 16.31 -1.98 0.68
C SER A 391 16.86 -2.72 1.90
N GLY A 392 16.15 -3.77 2.37
CA GLY A 392 16.62 -4.62 3.46
C GLY A 392 17.88 -5.39 3.10
N HIS A 393 17.91 -6.00 1.91
CA HIS A 393 19.12 -6.66 1.38
C HIS A 393 20.28 -5.67 1.30
N LEU A 394 20.08 -4.52 0.67
CA LEU A 394 21.11 -3.52 0.48
C LEU A 394 21.67 -2.99 1.82
N ALA A 395 20.82 -2.67 2.78
CA ALA A 395 21.24 -2.26 4.12
C ALA A 395 22.01 -3.37 4.85
N GLY A 396 21.62 -4.63 4.64
CA GLY A 396 22.27 -5.80 5.23
C GLY A 396 23.68 -6.07 4.71
N LEU A 397 24.03 -5.60 3.49
CA LEU A 397 25.41 -5.67 2.96
C LEU A 397 26.39 -4.78 3.75
N LEU A 398 25.89 -3.77 4.48
CA LEU A 398 26.67 -2.88 5.34
C LEU A 398 27.83 -2.18 4.62
N MET A 399 27.65 -1.89 3.33
CA MET A 399 28.63 -1.15 2.52
C MET A 399 28.88 0.25 3.10
N GLU A 400 30.13 0.75 2.92
CA GLU A 400 30.58 2.08 3.40
C GLU A 400 30.72 3.06 2.24
#